data_e55e17b870b1c1dbbfde5b125e76d44d
#
_entry.id   e55e17b870b1c1dbbfde5b125e76d44d
#
_cell.length_a   1.000
_cell.length_b   1.000
_cell.length_c   1.000
_cell.angle_alpha   90.00
_cell.angle_beta   90.00
_cell.angle_gamma   90.00
#
_symmetry.space_group_name_H-M   'P 1'
#
loop_
_entity.id
_entity.type
_entity.pdbx_description
1 polymer ?
#
loop_
_entity_poly.entity_id
_entity_poly.type
_entity_poly.pdbx_seq_one_letter_code
_entity_poly.pdbx_strand_id
1 'polypeptide(L)'
;MDGKDPVISKSGKNKSIMHEAVEAGMRTGLVNSGSIIEPGTSAFVASVESRGMLAEITKQVVESNVDLLFSGGEEWFIPDTTKGIHCEYGKRTDGLNLIEIAKSKGYKIVYTIEEMNKLADETKKVLGIFSEGHTFNDKSEEVQKEL
;
A
#
# COMPACT_ATOMS: atom_id res chain seq x y z
N MET A 1 4.99 11.08 -14.29
CA MET A 1 3.69 11.39 -13.66
C MET A 1 3.93 12.46 -12.63
N ASP A 2 3.16 13.52 -12.65
CA ASP A 2 3.29 14.66 -11.72
C ASP A 2 2.54 14.45 -10.40
N GLY A 3 1.88 13.30 -10.22
CA GLY A 3 1.15 12.90 -9.03
C GLY A 3 -0.21 13.59 -8.85
N LYS A 4 -0.64 14.39 -9.82
CA LYS A 4 -1.91 15.13 -9.70
C LYS A 4 -3.13 14.33 -10.12
N ASP A 5 -2.97 13.44 -11.10
CA ASP A 5 -4.08 12.65 -11.62
C ASP A 5 -3.78 11.15 -11.54
N PRO A 6 -4.76 10.32 -11.18
CA PRO A 6 -4.62 8.88 -11.31
C PRO A 6 -4.51 8.49 -12.79
N VAL A 7 -4.02 7.28 -13.05
CA VAL A 7 -4.07 6.73 -14.40
C VAL A 7 -5.53 6.48 -14.77
N ILE A 8 -6.10 7.40 -15.55
CA ILE A 8 -7.53 7.38 -15.90
C ILE A 8 -7.77 6.39 -17.05
N SER A 9 -8.79 5.56 -16.89
CA SER A 9 -9.22 4.61 -17.91
C SER A 9 -9.90 5.31 -19.10
N LYS A 10 -9.93 4.64 -20.26
CA LYS A 10 -10.63 5.14 -21.46
C LYS A 10 -12.16 5.07 -21.39
N SER A 11 -12.73 4.57 -20.30
CA SER A 11 -14.19 4.46 -20.13
C SER A 11 -14.91 5.80 -20.07
N GLY A 12 -14.17 6.91 -19.87
CA GLY A 12 -14.74 8.25 -19.70
C GLY A 12 -15.37 8.52 -18.34
N LYS A 13 -15.25 7.59 -17.40
CA LYS A 13 -15.82 7.74 -16.05
C LYS A 13 -14.95 8.52 -15.09
N ASN A 14 -13.84 9.07 -15.55
CA ASN A 14 -12.84 9.79 -14.74
C ASN A 14 -12.29 8.96 -13.56
N LYS A 15 -12.09 7.66 -13.80
CA LYS A 15 -11.58 6.68 -12.84
C LYS A 15 -10.42 5.91 -13.45
N SER A 16 -9.56 5.38 -12.59
CA SER A 16 -8.52 4.45 -13.06
C SER A 16 -9.13 3.10 -13.42
N ILE A 17 -8.42 2.32 -14.23
CA ILE A 17 -8.81 0.95 -14.55
C ILE A 17 -8.92 0.09 -13.27
N MET A 18 -8.11 0.38 -12.24
CA MET A 18 -8.17 -0.32 -10.96
C MET A 18 -9.49 -0.07 -10.23
N HIS A 19 -9.94 1.19 -10.16
CA HIS A 19 -11.25 1.51 -9.58
C HIS A 19 -12.40 0.82 -10.33
N GLU A 20 -12.34 0.80 -11.67
CA GLU A 20 -13.37 0.12 -12.47
C GLU A 20 -13.37 -1.39 -12.24
N ALA A 21 -12.19 -2.00 -12.10
CA ALA A 21 -12.08 -3.43 -11.79
C ALA A 21 -12.65 -3.77 -10.41
N VAL A 22 -12.32 -2.95 -9.38
CA VAL A 22 -12.88 -3.11 -8.03
C VAL A 22 -14.41 -3.00 -8.06
N GLU A 23 -14.96 -1.97 -8.74
CA GLU A 23 -16.41 -1.77 -8.87
C GLU A 23 -17.11 -2.90 -9.64
N ALA A 24 -16.42 -3.51 -10.60
CA ALA A 24 -16.91 -4.68 -11.34
C ALA A 24 -16.82 -5.98 -10.53
N GLY A 25 -16.33 -5.96 -9.31
CA GLY A 25 -16.15 -7.15 -8.47
C GLY A 25 -15.02 -8.07 -8.91
N MET A 26 -14.10 -7.56 -9.74
CA MET A 26 -12.91 -8.31 -10.15
C MET A 26 -11.91 -8.41 -9.01
N ARG A 27 -11.13 -9.48 -8.97
CA ARG A 27 -9.99 -9.59 -8.06
C ARG A 27 -8.89 -8.64 -8.50
N THR A 28 -8.38 -7.86 -7.57
CA THR A 28 -7.43 -6.79 -7.83
C THR A 28 -6.23 -6.84 -6.90
N GLY A 29 -5.07 -6.41 -7.39
CA GLY A 29 -3.85 -6.38 -6.59
C GLY A 29 -2.87 -5.32 -7.04
N LEU A 30 -2.19 -4.72 -6.08
CA LEU A 30 -1.06 -3.82 -6.27
C LEU A 30 0.15 -4.39 -5.52
N VAL A 31 1.21 -4.65 -6.26
CA VAL A 31 2.48 -5.17 -5.72
C VAL A 31 3.62 -4.24 -6.12
N ASN A 32 4.41 -3.84 -5.15
CA ASN A 32 5.56 -2.96 -5.35
C ASN A 32 6.75 -3.45 -4.51
N SER A 33 7.90 -3.61 -5.12
CA SER A 33 9.17 -3.87 -4.42
C SER A 33 9.75 -2.63 -3.73
N GLY A 34 9.12 -1.47 -3.91
CA GLY A 34 9.43 -0.23 -3.20
C GLY A 34 8.48 0.00 -2.02
N SER A 35 8.16 1.26 -1.79
CA SER A 35 7.18 1.70 -0.79
C SER A 35 5.79 1.91 -1.43
N ILE A 36 4.74 1.76 -0.63
CA ILE A 36 3.35 1.95 -1.06
C ILE A 36 3.07 3.35 -1.65
N ILE A 37 3.85 4.33 -1.25
CA ILE A 37 3.73 5.72 -1.71
C ILE A 37 4.27 5.94 -3.13
N GLU A 38 4.96 4.94 -3.69
CA GLU A 38 5.56 5.08 -5.01
C GLU A 38 4.51 5.19 -6.12
N PRO A 39 4.67 6.15 -7.05
CA PRO A 39 3.66 6.43 -8.07
C PRO A 39 3.44 5.28 -9.07
N GLY A 40 4.40 4.35 -9.17
CA GLY A 40 4.26 3.15 -10.02
C GLY A 40 3.07 2.27 -9.66
N THR A 41 2.66 2.30 -8.38
CA THR A 41 1.49 1.58 -7.87
C THR A 41 0.41 2.51 -7.37
N SER A 42 0.75 3.49 -6.52
CA SER A 42 -0.24 4.35 -5.86
C SER A 42 -1.05 5.18 -6.86
N ALA A 43 -0.47 5.60 -8.00
CA ALA A 43 -1.18 6.38 -9.02
C ALA A 43 -2.36 5.63 -9.68
N PHE A 44 -2.47 4.31 -9.50
CA PHE A 44 -3.64 3.57 -9.96
C PHE A 44 -4.88 3.77 -9.09
N VAL A 45 -4.70 4.22 -7.84
CA VAL A 45 -5.80 4.32 -6.86
C VAL A 45 -5.80 5.61 -6.06
N ALA A 46 -4.74 6.41 -6.11
CA ALA A 46 -4.63 7.67 -5.38
C ALA A 46 -4.50 8.85 -6.34
N SER A 47 -5.17 9.95 -5.99
CA SER A 47 -5.09 11.24 -6.69
C SER A 47 -4.89 12.35 -5.67
N VAL A 48 -3.78 13.08 -5.79
CA VAL A 48 -3.38 14.14 -4.87
C VAL A 48 -2.80 15.33 -5.65
N GLU A 49 -2.84 16.52 -5.06
CA GLU A 49 -2.28 17.73 -5.69
C GLU A 49 -0.75 17.70 -5.80
N SER A 50 -0.08 16.96 -4.91
CA SER A 50 1.38 16.83 -4.90
C SER A 50 1.78 15.43 -4.48
N ARG A 51 2.79 14.85 -5.18
CA ARG A 51 3.36 13.56 -4.78
C ARG A 51 4.02 13.56 -3.39
N GLY A 52 4.23 14.74 -2.80
CA GLY A 52 4.72 14.88 -1.43
C GLY A 52 3.64 14.66 -0.36
N MET A 53 2.37 14.51 -0.73
CA MET A 53 1.26 14.24 0.20
C MET A 53 1.21 12.75 0.57
N LEU A 54 2.30 12.22 1.12
CA LEU A 54 2.53 10.80 1.32
C LEU A 54 1.50 10.15 2.26
N ALA A 55 1.13 10.86 3.32
CA ALA A 55 0.09 10.41 4.26
C ALA A 55 -1.28 10.27 3.58
N GLU A 56 -1.66 11.21 2.70
CA GLU A 56 -2.92 11.15 1.97
C GLU A 56 -2.90 10.06 0.89
N ILE A 57 -1.77 9.89 0.17
CA ILE A 57 -1.59 8.81 -0.80
C ILE A 57 -1.83 7.45 -0.14
N THR A 58 -1.15 7.18 0.99
CA THR A 58 -1.28 5.90 1.70
C THR A 58 -2.71 5.66 2.18
N LYS A 59 -3.39 6.71 2.67
CA LYS A 59 -4.79 6.65 3.07
C LYS A 59 -5.68 6.24 1.90
N GLN A 60 -5.56 6.91 0.74
CA GLN A 60 -6.34 6.58 -0.45
C GLN A 60 -6.07 5.16 -0.96
N VAL A 61 -4.82 4.67 -0.87
CA VAL A 61 -4.50 3.29 -1.22
C VAL A 61 -5.26 2.30 -0.33
N VAL A 62 -5.25 2.49 0.99
CA VAL A 62 -5.99 1.63 1.93
C VAL A 62 -7.51 1.73 1.72
N GLU A 63 -8.00 2.91 1.35
CA GLU A 63 -9.43 3.16 1.10
C GLU A 63 -9.91 2.64 -0.26
N SER A 64 -9.01 2.34 -1.19
CA SER A 64 -9.33 1.91 -2.57
C SER A 64 -10.07 0.58 -2.68
N ASN A 65 -10.09 -0.23 -1.62
CA ASN A 65 -10.67 -1.57 -1.59
C ASN A 65 -10.02 -2.59 -2.56
N VAL A 66 -8.81 -2.34 -3.03
CA VAL A 66 -8.01 -3.34 -3.77
C VAL A 66 -7.76 -4.55 -2.86
N ASP A 67 -7.97 -5.77 -3.36
CA ASP A 67 -7.94 -6.98 -2.53
C ASP A 67 -6.54 -7.30 -1.98
N LEU A 68 -5.49 -7.08 -2.78
CA LEU A 68 -4.12 -7.40 -2.41
C LEU A 68 -3.23 -6.16 -2.54
N LEU A 69 -2.62 -5.77 -1.44
CA LEU A 69 -1.69 -4.65 -1.36
C LEU A 69 -0.38 -5.17 -0.76
N PHE A 70 0.68 -5.28 -1.55
CA PHE A 70 2.00 -5.74 -1.11
C PHE A 70 3.07 -4.71 -1.40
N SER A 71 3.76 -4.24 -0.35
CA SER A 71 4.82 -3.22 -0.47
C SER A 71 5.63 -3.08 0.82
N GLY A 72 6.58 -2.19 0.82
CA GLY A 72 7.13 -1.56 2.02
C GLY A 72 6.37 -0.30 2.41
N GLY A 73 6.95 0.49 3.30
CA GLY A 73 6.44 1.80 3.70
C GLY A 73 5.63 1.81 4.98
N GLU A 74 5.93 0.90 5.94
CA GLU A 74 5.21 0.85 7.24
C GLU A 74 5.11 2.22 7.90
N GLU A 75 6.16 3.01 7.81
CA GLU A 75 6.25 4.35 8.40
C GLU A 75 5.09 5.28 8.00
N TRP A 76 4.46 5.05 6.83
CA TRP A 76 3.32 5.84 6.34
C TRP A 76 1.95 5.27 6.69
N PHE A 77 1.90 4.07 7.29
CA PHE A 77 0.66 3.46 7.75
C PHE A 77 0.29 3.82 9.20
N ILE A 78 1.26 4.22 10.02
CA ILE A 78 1.07 4.42 11.48
C ILE A 78 1.49 5.82 11.92
N PRO A 79 0.90 6.33 13.04
CA PRO A 79 1.26 7.62 13.63
C PRO A 79 2.73 7.68 14.07
N ASP A 80 3.26 8.89 14.12
CA ASP A 80 4.61 9.21 14.64
C ASP A 80 4.80 8.90 16.13
N THR A 81 3.72 8.60 16.83
CA THR A 81 3.69 8.15 18.24
C THR A 81 3.55 6.63 18.38
N THR A 82 3.41 5.91 17.29
CA THR A 82 3.16 4.46 17.29
C THR A 82 4.39 3.71 16.79
N LYS A 83 4.80 2.70 17.56
CA LYS A 83 5.89 1.81 17.18
C LYS A 83 5.42 0.78 16.16
N GLY A 84 6.19 0.60 15.08
CA GLY A 84 5.95 -0.40 14.04
C GLY A 84 6.62 -1.74 14.31
N ILE A 85 6.48 -2.64 13.36
CA ILE A 85 7.20 -3.92 13.30
C ILE A 85 8.57 -3.72 12.62
N HIS A 86 8.58 -2.94 11.53
CA HIS A 86 9.78 -2.67 10.74
C HIS A 86 10.39 -1.29 11.03
N CYS A 87 9.65 -0.37 11.64
CA CYS A 87 10.12 0.97 11.98
C CYS A 87 10.01 1.25 13.48
N GLU A 88 10.86 2.14 13.97
CA GLU A 88 10.81 2.52 15.38
C GLU A 88 9.53 3.32 15.68
N TYR A 89 9.19 4.27 14.81
CA TYR A 89 7.94 5.03 14.85
C TYR A 89 7.44 5.33 13.43
N GLY A 90 6.15 5.58 13.30
CA GLY A 90 5.57 6.04 12.05
C GLY A 90 5.94 7.48 11.70
N LYS A 91 5.40 7.95 10.57
CA LYS A 91 5.59 9.32 10.07
C LYS A 91 4.28 10.09 9.89
N ARG A 92 3.14 9.51 10.30
CA ARG A 92 1.85 10.19 10.17
C ARG A 92 1.63 11.16 11.32
N THR A 93 1.35 12.41 10.99
CA THR A 93 1.05 13.48 11.96
C THR A 93 -0.45 13.76 12.09
N ASP A 94 -1.30 13.04 11.32
CA ASP A 94 -2.75 13.16 11.37
C ASP A 94 -3.41 12.24 12.41
N GLY A 95 -2.62 11.44 13.13
CA GLY A 95 -3.08 10.54 14.16
C GLY A 95 -3.77 9.26 13.65
N LEU A 96 -3.88 9.07 12.34
CA LEU A 96 -4.53 7.88 11.77
C LEU A 96 -3.61 6.66 11.81
N ASN A 97 -4.12 5.54 12.31
CA ASN A 97 -3.50 4.23 12.16
C ASN A 97 -4.19 3.48 11.02
N LEU A 98 -3.55 3.49 9.83
CA LEU A 98 -4.13 2.86 8.64
C LEU A 98 -4.08 1.33 8.70
N ILE A 99 -3.24 0.73 9.53
CA ILE A 99 -3.24 -0.72 9.76
C ILE A 99 -4.53 -1.13 10.46
N GLU A 100 -4.95 -0.39 11.48
CA GLU A 100 -6.23 -0.64 12.17
C GLU A 100 -7.43 -0.37 11.25
N ILE A 101 -7.35 0.67 10.43
CA ILE A 101 -8.37 0.95 9.41
C ILE A 101 -8.45 -0.20 8.40
N ALA A 102 -7.31 -0.71 7.91
CA ALA A 102 -7.28 -1.85 7.00
C ALA A 102 -7.89 -3.11 7.64
N LYS A 103 -7.55 -3.41 8.90
CA LYS A 103 -8.17 -4.51 9.66
C LYS A 103 -9.69 -4.38 9.73
N SER A 104 -10.20 -3.18 10.01
CA SER A 104 -11.64 -2.91 10.07
C SER A 104 -12.35 -3.11 8.72
N LYS A 105 -11.60 -2.94 7.61
CA LYS A 105 -12.06 -3.21 6.23
C LYS A 105 -11.91 -4.68 5.79
N GLY A 106 -11.49 -5.56 6.70
CA GLY A 106 -11.37 -7.00 6.47
C GLY A 106 -10.03 -7.45 5.88
N TYR A 107 -9.01 -6.58 5.86
CA TYR A 107 -7.66 -7.01 5.46
C TYR A 107 -7.01 -7.87 6.55
N LYS A 108 -6.40 -8.97 6.12
CA LYS A 108 -5.38 -9.67 6.90
C LYS A 108 -4.06 -8.93 6.71
N ILE A 109 -3.38 -8.64 7.82
CA ILE A 109 -2.07 -7.96 7.78
C ILE A 109 -0.99 -9.02 7.88
N VAL A 110 0.01 -8.94 7.02
CA VAL A 110 1.21 -9.79 7.05
C VAL A 110 2.47 -8.93 6.92
N TYR A 111 3.50 -9.28 7.65
CA TYR A 111 4.76 -8.55 7.70
C TYR A 111 5.94 -9.37 7.16
N THR A 112 5.74 -10.67 7.00
CA THR A 112 6.77 -11.59 6.51
C THR A 112 6.24 -12.52 5.44
N ILE A 113 7.14 -13.11 4.64
CA ILE A 113 6.81 -14.13 3.66
C ILE A 113 6.24 -15.39 4.34
N GLU A 114 6.75 -15.73 5.51
CA GLU A 114 6.26 -16.86 6.29
C GLU A 114 4.80 -16.66 6.74
N GLU A 115 4.43 -15.45 7.14
CA GLU A 115 3.04 -15.11 7.47
C GLU A 115 2.15 -15.17 6.23
N MET A 116 2.63 -14.62 5.11
CA MET A 116 1.93 -14.69 3.84
C MET A 116 1.65 -16.14 3.41
N ASN A 117 2.65 -17.01 3.51
CA ASN A 117 2.53 -18.43 3.14
C ASN A 117 1.59 -19.23 4.04
N LYS A 118 1.23 -18.70 5.21
CA LYS A 118 0.27 -19.33 6.15
C LYS A 118 -1.16 -18.81 5.98
N LEU A 119 -1.40 -17.91 5.04
CA LEU A 119 -2.77 -17.44 4.77
C LEU A 119 -3.63 -18.57 4.26
N ALA A 120 -4.87 -18.61 4.71
CA ALA A 120 -5.87 -19.54 4.19
C ALA A 120 -6.27 -19.19 2.75
N ASP A 121 -6.56 -20.20 1.94
CA ASP A 121 -6.91 -20.03 0.51
C ASP A 121 -8.15 -19.14 0.29
N GLU A 122 -9.06 -19.13 1.26
CA GLU A 122 -10.27 -18.29 1.24
C GLU A 122 -10.02 -16.82 1.63
N THR A 123 -8.80 -16.44 1.98
CA THR A 123 -8.47 -15.05 2.36
C THR A 123 -8.71 -14.10 1.18
N LYS A 124 -9.61 -13.15 1.38
CA LYS A 124 -10.06 -12.25 0.29
C LYS A 124 -9.26 -10.98 0.19
N LYS A 125 -8.84 -10.41 1.33
CA LYS A 125 -8.11 -9.14 1.39
C LYS A 125 -6.84 -9.30 2.21
N VAL A 126 -5.72 -8.87 1.65
CA VAL A 126 -4.40 -8.94 2.31
C VAL A 126 -3.66 -7.64 2.14
N LEU A 127 -3.13 -7.11 3.23
CA LEU A 127 -2.16 -6.03 3.25
C LEU A 127 -0.83 -6.58 3.77
N GLY A 128 0.15 -6.72 2.88
CA GLY A 128 1.51 -7.11 3.21
C GLY A 128 2.43 -5.89 3.28
N ILE A 129 3.06 -5.71 4.43
CA ILE A 129 3.98 -4.60 4.72
C ILE A 129 5.32 -5.21 5.09
N PHE A 130 6.29 -5.18 4.17
CA PHE A 130 7.51 -6.00 4.29
C PHE A 130 8.76 -5.21 4.68
N SER A 131 8.66 -3.89 4.89
CA SER A 131 9.76 -3.04 5.33
C SER A 131 9.28 -1.69 5.85
N GLU A 132 10.16 -0.96 6.53
CA GLU A 132 9.94 0.43 6.94
C GLU A 132 9.65 1.33 5.75
N GLY A 133 10.59 1.43 4.80
CA GLY A 133 10.52 2.21 3.57
C GLY A 133 10.40 1.33 2.34
N HIS A 134 11.47 1.20 1.54
CA HIS A 134 11.50 0.32 0.37
C HIS A 134 11.85 -1.12 0.75
N THR A 135 11.21 -2.10 0.12
CA THR A 135 11.50 -3.52 0.39
C THR A 135 12.86 -3.97 -0.15
N PHE A 136 13.30 -3.40 -1.26
CA PHE A 136 14.52 -3.78 -1.95
C PHE A 136 15.61 -2.72 -1.85
N ASN A 137 15.33 -1.47 -2.22
CA ASN A 137 16.34 -0.42 -2.34
C ASN A 137 17.01 -0.03 -1.02
N ASP A 138 16.36 -0.26 0.13
CA ASP A 138 16.90 0.04 1.45
C ASP A 138 17.77 -1.11 2.01
N LYS A 139 17.89 -2.22 1.29
CA LYS A 139 18.72 -3.35 1.67
C LYS A 139 20.17 -3.13 1.23
N SER A 140 21.12 -3.71 1.98
CA SER A 140 22.51 -3.74 1.55
C SER A 140 22.66 -4.51 0.22
N GLU A 141 23.72 -4.19 -0.54
CA GLU A 141 23.99 -4.90 -1.81
C GLU A 141 24.16 -6.42 -1.62
N GLU A 142 24.64 -6.86 -0.46
CA GLU A 142 24.78 -8.28 -0.14
C GLU A 142 23.39 -8.95 -0.05
N VAL A 143 22.47 -8.34 0.70
CA VAL A 143 21.08 -8.84 0.84
C VAL A 143 20.32 -8.76 -0.48
N GLN A 144 20.55 -7.72 -1.29
CA GLN A 144 19.91 -7.58 -2.60
C GLN A 144 20.33 -8.70 -3.59
N LYS A 145 21.51 -9.26 -3.43
CA LYS A 145 22.01 -10.38 -4.27
C LYS A 145 21.45 -11.73 -3.87
N GLU A 146 20.91 -11.86 -2.66
CA GLU A 146 20.34 -13.09 -2.12
C GLU A 146 18.81 -13.19 -2.34
N LEU A 147 18.17 -12.10 -2.74
CA LEU A 147 16.74 -11.99 -3.05
C LEU A 147 16.45 -12.24 -4.53
#